data_35b0b7ce24374b7d74a14ef67905039d
#
_entry.id   35b0b7ce24374b7d74a14ef67905039d
#
_cell.length_a   1.000
_cell.length_b   1.000
_cell.length_c   1.000
_cell.angle_alpha   90.00
_cell.angle_beta   90.00
_cell.angle_gamma   90.00
#
_symmetry.space_group_name_H-M   'P 1'
#
loop_
_entity.id
_entity.type
_entity.pdbx_description
1 polymer ?
#
loop_
_entity_poly.entity_id
_entity_poly.type
_entity_poly.pdbx_seq_one_letter_code
_entity_poly.pdbx_strand_id
1 'polypeptide(L)'
;NTLSDDDAANWLGDSDLETALNETNTLNATILEFEFTAIADQVSFRYIFASEEYQEGNSSTCQYSDLFGFLIKPVSASTYTNIALIPSTTTPVKVTTVHPGIPGSCSAQNPAYFGSWNDNAAPINFNGQTAVLEATTTIIPNETYQVKLVIADEQNYRYDSAVFLEAGSFKLFTNLGDDRLLTQGNALCEGDSLELNAFEPGLTAYQWFRNGLEIPGETNASYTINEAGIYEVEVTLENNCQSSGRILVDYSINPNIVNTVLKECDFDMDGITEFNLNDAIPNIVNGDSNLSLDNFFLTLLDAELNINPVTNSDSFQNTVEDQIIFARITNDNNCLSIAEVQLLISTAVINIASFKQCDDEQVDGFTEFVTQDITDTFQ
;
A
#
# COMPACT_ATOMS: atom_id res chain seq x y z
N ASN A 1 29.14 9.79 -30.00
CA ASN A 1 29.36 10.96 -29.15
C ASN A 1 30.84 11.06 -28.78
N THR A 2 31.38 12.27 -28.68
CA THR A 2 32.73 12.49 -28.15
C THR A 2 32.59 12.60 -26.65
N LEU A 3 33.25 11.72 -25.91
CA LEU A 3 33.23 11.74 -24.46
C LEU A 3 34.11 12.87 -23.94
N SER A 4 33.70 13.53 -22.87
CA SER A 4 34.46 14.60 -22.22
C SER A 4 35.67 14.05 -21.47
N ASP A 5 36.74 14.81 -21.43
CA ASP A 5 37.99 14.48 -20.73
C ASP A 5 38.71 15.79 -20.31
N ASP A 6 37.92 16.73 -19.77
CA ASP A 6 38.40 18.04 -19.35
C ASP A 6 38.74 18.08 -17.85
N ASP A 7 40.01 18.38 -17.53
CA ASP A 7 40.49 18.57 -16.16
C ASP A 7 40.68 20.06 -15.86
N ALA A 8 39.97 20.56 -14.87
CA ALA A 8 40.16 21.89 -14.30
C ALA A 8 40.59 21.80 -12.84
N ALA A 9 41.88 21.79 -12.57
CA ALA A 9 42.49 21.58 -11.24
C ALA A 9 41.95 22.48 -10.13
N ASN A 10 41.22 23.55 -10.44
CA ASN A 10 40.61 24.47 -9.50
C ASN A 10 39.06 24.30 -9.38
N TRP A 11 38.48 23.37 -10.12
CA TRP A 11 37.05 23.09 -10.08
C TRP A 11 36.79 22.02 -9.06
N LEU A 12 36.42 22.48 -7.87
CA LEU A 12 36.28 21.58 -6.70
C LEU A 12 34.99 20.77 -6.75
N GLY A 13 34.96 19.69 -5.97
CA GLY A 13 33.73 18.94 -5.65
C GLY A 13 32.85 19.64 -4.62
N ASP A 14 31.84 18.94 -4.13
CA ASP A 14 30.86 19.46 -3.19
C ASP A 14 30.71 18.58 -1.95
N SER A 15 31.04 19.14 -0.79
CA SER A 15 31.00 18.40 0.49
C SER A 15 29.59 18.11 0.99
N ASP A 16 28.58 18.89 0.62
CA ASP A 16 27.20 18.64 0.99
C ASP A 16 26.66 17.43 0.19
N LEU A 17 27.02 17.34 -1.11
CA LEU A 17 26.72 16.19 -1.94
C LEU A 17 27.35 14.91 -1.38
N GLU A 18 28.66 14.99 -1.07
CA GLU A 18 29.40 13.88 -0.46
C GLU A 18 28.75 13.38 0.83
N THR A 19 28.38 14.32 1.69
CA THR A 19 27.72 14.00 2.97
C THR A 19 26.36 13.38 2.76
N ALA A 20 25.54 13.95 1.87
CA ALA A 20 24.16 13.52 1.65
C ALA A 20 24.06 12.14 0.96
N LEU A 21 25.05 11.78 0.13
CA LEU A 21 25.11 10.51 -0.58
C LEU A 21 26.01 9.47 0.11
N ASN A 22 26.73 9.88 1.16
CA ASN A 22 27.77 9.06 1.83
C ASN A 22 28.86 8.60 0.85
N GLU A 23 29.31 9.52 0.01
CA GLU A 23 30.36 9.34 -0.99
C GLU A 23 31.54 10.27 -0.70
N THR A 24 32.59 10.21 -1.49
CA THR A 24 33.80 11.02 -1.31
C THR A 24 34.47 11.30 -2.65
N ASN A 25 35.41 12.27 -2.66
CA ASN A 25 36.25 12.59 -3.81
C ASN A 25 35.47 13.09 -5.02
N THR A 26 34.50 13.94 -4.81
CA THR A 26 33.82 14.67 -5.89
C THR A 26 34.75 15.74 -6.48
N LEU A 27 34.60 15.99 -7.78
CA LEU A 27 35.32 16.97 -8.56
C LEU A 27 34.31 17.73 -9.45
N ASN A 28 34.72 18.87 -9.98
CA ASN A 28 33.99 19.59 -11.03
C ASN A 28 32.51 19.84 -10.73
N ALA A 29 32.18 20.16 -9.48
CA ALA A 29 30.79 20.33 -9.07
C ALA A 29 30.14 21.56 -9.75
N THR A 30 29.01 21.32 -10.38
CA THR A 30 28.13 22.39 -10.90
C THR A 30 26.90 22.50 -10.01
N ILE A 31 26.61 23.72 -9.54
CA ILE A 31 25.63 23.95 -8.48
C ILE A 31 24.60 25.00 -8.94
N LEU A 32 23.32 24.68 -8.70
CA LEU A 32 22.22 25.64 -8.72
C LEU A 32 21.61 25.66 -7.31
N GLU A 33 21.64 26.82 -6.67
CA GLU A 33 21.15 26.97 -5.29
C GLU A 33 20.16 28.13 -5.20
N PHE A 34 19.07 27.91 -4.45
CA PHE A 34 18.08 28.95 -4.19
C PHE A 34 17.31 28.65 -2.88
N GLU A 35 16.63 29.67 -2.41
CA GLU A 35 15.74 29.55 -1.23
C GLU A 35 14.30 29.83 -1.63
N PHE A 36 13.38 29.18 -0.93
CA PHE A 36 11.95 29.46 -1.03
C PHE A 36 11.29 29.30 0.34
N THR A 37 10.23 30.08 0.59
CA THR A 37 9.37 29.86 1.74
C THR A 37 8.25 28.93 1.32
N ALA A 38 8.08 27.83 2.06
CA ALA A 38 7.04 26.86 1.81
C ALA A 38 5.65 27.48 1.99
N ILE A 39 4.76 27.29 1.02
CA ILE A 39 3.36 27.74 1.07
C ILE A 39 2.39 26.55 1.10
N ALA A 40 2.92 25.34 1.06
CA ALA A 40 2.20 24.07 1.12
C ALA A 40 3.09 23.04 1.82
N ASP A 41 2.58 21.84 2.06
CA ASP A 41 3.26 20.82 2.87
C ASP A 41 4.07 19.79 2.06
N GLN A 42 4.09 19.94 0.72
CA GLN A 42 4.88 19.09 -0.17
C GLN A 42 5.48 19.89 -1.33
N VAL A 43 6.67 19.53 -1.75
CA VAL A 43 7.36 20.05 -2.94
C VAL A 43 7.75 18.94 -3.87
N SER A 44 7.63 19.16 -5.18
CA SER A 44 8.14 18.24 -6.19
C SER A 44 8.84 18.95 -7.34
N PHE A 45 9.70 18.18 -8.03
CA PHE A 45 10.42 18.57 -9.23
C PHE A 45 10.51 17.36 -10.18
N ARG A 46 10.29 17.57 -11.48
CA ARG A 46 10.48 16.51 -12.49
C ARG A 46 11.77 16.75 -13.26
N TYR A 47 12.54 15.70 -13.46
CA TYR A 47 13.86 15.77 -14.08
C TYR A 47 14.22 14.50 -14.85
N ILE A 48 15.25 14.63 -15.68
CA ILE A 48 15.97 13.53 -16.32
C ILE A 48 17.45 13.66 -15.90
N PHE A 49 18.06 12.57 -15.46
CA PHE A 49 19.50 12.45 -15.31
C PHE A 49 20.07 11.79 -16.57
N ALA A 50 21.06 12.43 -17.20
CA ALA A 50 21.73 11.93 -18.39
C ALA A 50 23.25 11.92 -18.17
N SER A 51 23.93 10.90 -18.70
CA SER A 51 25.36 10.71 -18.45
C SER A 51 26.07 10.08 -19.65
N GLU A 52 27.33 10.44 -19.85
CA GLU A 52 28.26 9.75 -20.74
C GLU A 52 28.76 8.43 -20.17
N GLU A 53 28.66 8.22 -18.85
CA GLU A 53 28.93 6.95 -18.14
C GLU A 53 27.97 5.82 -18.56
N TYR A 54 26.82 6.14 -19.13
CA TYR A 54 25.97 5.17 -19.79
C TYR A 54 26.63 4.70 -21.11
N GLN A 55 27.22 3.52 -21.09
CA GLN A 55 27.93 2.94 -22.25
C GLN A 55 27.27 1.62 -22.64
N GLU A 56 26.49 1.61 -23.71
CA GLU A 56 25.76 0.43 -24.19
C GLU A 56 26.73 -0.74 -24.46
N GLY A 57 26.45 -1.89 -23.84
CA GLY A 57 27.28 -3.10 -24.00
C GLY A 57 28.62 -3.06 -23.27
N ASN A 58 28.94 -2.01 -22.52
CA ASN A 58 30.21 -1.86 -21.80
C ASN A 58 29.99 -2.03 -20.27
N SER A 59 30.86 -2.79 -19.62
CA SER A 59 30.84 -3.00 -18.17
C SER A 59 31.06 -1.72 -17.35
N SER A 60 31.57 -0.66 -17.92
CA SER A 60 31.74 0.64 -17.27
C SER A 60 30.43 1.17 -16.69
N THR A 61 29.29 1.00 -17.38
CA THR A 61 27.94 1.35 -16.90
C THR A 61 27.60 0.71 -15.54
N CYS A 62 28.20 -0.44 -15.23
CA CYS A 62 27.96 -1.14 -13.96
C CYS A 62 28.84 -0.65 -12.80
N GLN A 63 29.85 0.19 -13.08
CA GLN A 63 30.95 0.46 -12.15
C GLN A 63 31.16 1.95 -11.87
N TYR A 64 30.83 2.81 -12.82
CA TYR A 64 31.10 4.24 -12.74
C TYR A 64 29.82 5.05 -12.83
N SER A 65 29.79 6.14 -12.13
CA SER A 65 28.67 7.09 -12.17
C SER A 65 29.08 8.38 -11.52
N ASP A 66 28.90 9.48 -12.21
CA ASP A 66 28.87 10.78 -11.57
C ASP A 66 27.76 10.88 -10.54
N LEU A 67 27.92 11.82 -9.63
CA LEU A 67 26.99 12.02 -8.50
C LEU A 67 26.06 13.20 -8.81
N PHE A 68 24.80 12.98 -8.58
CA PHE A 68 23.77 13.99 -8.61
C PHE A 68 23.00 14.02 -7.27
N GLY A 69 22.86 15.23 -6.72
CA GLY A 69 22.03 15.49 -5.56
C GLY A 69 20.98 16.54 -5.84
N PHE A 70 19.76 16.24 -5.47
CA PHE A 70 18.71 17.23 -5.28
C PHE A 70 18.54 17.41 -3.78
N LEU A 71 19.31 18.33 -3.22
CA LEU A 71 19.50 18.50 -1.80
C LEU A 71 18.55 19.57 -1.28
N ILE A 72 17.85 19.28 -0.22
CA ILE A 72 16.93 20.22 0.45
C ILE A 72 17.13 20.20 1.96
N LYS A 73 17.00 21.35 2.59
CA LYS A 73 16.98 21.50 4.05
C LYS A 73 16.21 22.74 4.46
N PRO A 74 15.62 22.79 5.68
CA PRO A 74 15.28 24.06 6.30
C PRO A 74 16.53 24.93 6.45
N VAL A 75 16.44 26.25 6.28
CA VAL A 75 17.59 27.14 6.49
C VAL A 75 18.16 27.07 7.91
N SER A 76 17.34 26.65 8.88
CA SER A 76 17.72 26.42 10.28
C SER A 76 18.55 25.14 10.48
N ALA A 77 18.52 24.19 9.53
CA ALA A 77 19.24 22.92 9.64
C ALA A 77 20.66 23.00 9.10
N SER A 78 21.56 22.18 9.66
CA SER A 78 22.97 22.12 9.25
C SER A 78 23.26 21.16 8.11
N THR A 79 22.38 20.18 7.86
CA THR A 79 22.60 19.11 6.90
C THR A 79 21.47 19.04 5.87
N TYR A 80 21.84 18.72 4.64
CA TYR A 80 20.90 18.49 3.56
C TYR A 80 20.38 17.04 3.58
N THR A 81 19.18 16.88 3.02
CA THR A 81 18.60 15.59 2.65
C THR A 81 18.55 15.49 1.13
N ASN A 82 19.03 14.40 0.55
CA ASN A 82 18.87 14.15 -0.89
C ASN A 82 17.47 13.60 -1.19
N ILE A 83 16.78 14.22 -2.14
CA ILE A 83 15.46 13.79 -2.61
C ILE A 83 15.48 13.24 -4.05
N ALA A 84 16.65 13.23 -4.72
CA ALA A 84 16.85 12.56 -6.01
C ALA A 84 17.00 11.04 -5.78
N LEU A 85 15.91 10.39 -5.45
CA LEU A 85 15.87 8.97 -5.12
C LEU A 85 15.08 8.20 -6.17
N ILE A 86 15.38 6.91 -6.29
CA ILE A 86 14.55 5.97 -7.06
C ILE A 86 13.19 5.87 -6.35
N PRO A 87 12.06 6.02 -7.05
CA PRO A 87 10.73 6.05 -6.46
C PRO A 87 10.49 4.89 -5.49
N SER A 88 9.88 5.20 -4.35
CA SER A 88 9.58 4.26 -3.24
C SER A 88 10.80 3.58 -2.62
N THR A 89 11.99 4.16 -2.77
CA THR A 89 13.24 3.66 -2.14
C THR A 89 14.03 4.78 -1.48
N THR A 90 15.10 4.41 -0.78
CA THR A 90 16.11 5.34 -0.24
C THR A 90 17.38 5.39 -1.12
N THR A 91 17.36 4.76 -2.29
CA THR A 91 18.51 4.64 -3.19
C THR A 91 18.67 5.88 -4.06
N PRO A 92 19.81 6.56 -4.05
CA PRO A 92 20.06 7.69 -4.96
C PRO A 92 20.06 7.28 -6.44
N VAL A 93 19.63 8.20 -7.30
CA VAL A 93 19.69 8.02 -8.75
C VAL A 93 21.12 8.20 -9.22
N LYS A 94 21.68 7.15 -9.81
CA LYS A 94 23.03 7.08 -10.40
C LYS A 94 22.99 6.18 -11.65
N VAL A 95 24.01 6.26 -12.51
CA VAL A 95 24.17 5.28 -13.62
C VAL A 95 24.18 3.84 -13.07
N THR A 96 24.92 3.59 -12.02
CA THR A 96 25.08 2.27 -11.41
C THR A 96 23.82 1.76 -10.68
N THR A 97 22.85 2.62 -10.38
CA THR A 97 21.59 2.24 -9.73
C THR A 97 20.40 2.22 -10.69
N VAL A 98 20.53 2.77 -11.91
CA VAL A 98 19.46 2.81 -12.92
C VAL A 98 20.01 2.40 -14.28
N HIS A 99 19.94 1.13 -14.65
CA HIS A 99 20.34 0.62 -15.97
C HIS A 99 19.69 -0.74 -16.30
N PRO A 100 19.54 -1.08 -17.59
CA PRO A 100 18.90 -2.34 -18.01
C PRO A 100 19.79 -3.59 -17.83
N GLY A 101 21.01 -3.41 -17.32
CA GLY A 101 22.01 -4.47 -17.23
C GLY A 101 22.85 -4.60 -18.50
N ILE A 102 24.04 -5.20 -18.35
CA ILE A 102 24.99 -5.43 -19.42
C ILE A 102 25.25 -6.95 -19.53
N PRO A 103 24.84 -7.59 -20.63
CA PRO A 103 25.01 -9.03 -20.79
C PRO A 103 26.47 -9.49 -20.55
N GLY A 104 26.64 -10.45 -19.66
CA GLY A 104 27.95 -10.98 -19.28
C GLY A 104 28.74 -10.13 -18.28
N SER A 105 28.21 -8.99 -17.82
CA SER A 105 28.87 -8.07 -16.88
C SER A 105 28.07 -7.85 -15.61
N CYS A 106 26.86 -7.28 -15.70
CA CYS A 106 26.01 -7.05 -14.54
C CYS A 106 24.52 -7.22 -14.84
N SER A 107 23.76 -7.58 -13.81
CA SER A 107 22.30 -7.62 -13.87
C SER A 107 21.70 -6.21 -13.92
N ALA A 108 20.47 -6.10 -14.42
CA ALA A 108 19.74 -4.85 -14.43
C ALA A 108 19.54 -4.29 -13.00
N GLN A 109 19.62 -2.98 -12.86
CA GLN A 109 19.33 -2.24 -11.65
C GLN A 109 18.20 -1.24 -11.96
N ASN A 110 17.06 -1.37 -11.28
CA ASN A 110 15.88 -0.51 -11.43
C ASN A 110 15.55 -0.15 -12.91
N PRO A 111 15.49 -1.13 -13.83
CA PRO A 111 15.43 -0.90 -15.28
C PRO A 111 14.15 -0.17 -15.72
N ALA A 112 13.11 -0.17 -14.91
CA ALA A 112 11.87 0.58 -15.19
C ALA A 112 12.09 2.10 -15.21
N TYR A 113 13.15 2.59 -14.57
CA TYR A 113 13.49 4.01 -14.51
C TYR A 113 14.60 4.41 -15.50
N PHE A 114 15.14 3.46 -16.26
CA PHE A 114 16.03 3.73 -17.36
C PHE A 114 15.21 4.17 -18.59
N GLY A 115 15.58 5.30 -19.19
CA GLY A 115 14.86 5.87 -20.35
C GLY A 115 15.34 5.30 -21.67
N SER A 116 16.59 5.56 -22.01
CA SER A 116 17.17 5.12 -23.29
C SER A 116 18.69 5.16 -23.31
N TRP A 117 19.28 4.30 -24.13
CA TRP A 117 20.57 4.56 -24.76
C TRP A 117 20.38 5.63 -25.81
N ASN A 118 21.29 6.57 -25.91
CA ASN A 118 21.22 7.66 -26.88
C ASN A 118 22.22 7.43 -28.02
N ASP A 119 21.75 7.58 -29.24
CA ASP A 119 22.57 7.57 -30.43
C ASP A 119 22.85 8.99 -30.94
N ASN A 120 23.48 9.11 -32.10
CA ASN A 120 23.79 10.40 -32.69
C ASN A 120 22.56 11.21 -33.16
N ALA A 121 21.36 10.61 -33.15
CA ALA A 121 20.11 11.28 -33.49
C ALA A 121 19.36 11.78 -32.24
N ALA A 122 19.80 11.42 -31.04
CA ALA A 122 19.23 11.91 -29.79
C ALA A 122 19.38 13.43 -29.67
N PRO A 123 18.40 14.11 -29.03
CA PRO A 123 18.41 15.56 -28.88
C PRO A 123 19.51 16.10 -27.94
N ILE A 124 20.12 15.19 -27.15
CA ILE A 124 21.17 15.50 -26.16
C ILE A 124 22.42 14.67 -26.44
N ASN A 125 23.59 15.22 -26.11
CA ASN A 125 24.89 14.60 -26.39
C ASN A 125 25.42 13.75 -25.20
N PHE A 126 24.55 13.02 -24.55
CA PHE A 126 24.90 12.04 -23.50
C PHE A 126 24.59 10.64 -24.02
N ASN A 127 25.35 9.63 -23.58
CA ASN A 127 25.23 8.25 -24.09
C ASN A 127 23.96 7.54 -23.63
N GLY A 128 23.36 7.98 -22.53
CA GLY A 128 22.11 7.43 -22.02
C GLY A 128 21.47 8.35 -20.99
N GLN A 129 20.25 8.02 -20.64
CA GLN A 129 19.45 8.82 -19.72
C GLN A 129 18.42 7.97 -18.97
N THR A 130 17.95 8.50 -17.84
CA THR A 130 16.79 7.96 -17.12
C THR A 130 15.49 8.28 -17.85
N ALA A 131 14.42 7.59 -17.51
CA ALA A 131 13.07 8.09 -17.71
C ALA A 131 12.90 9.42 -16.94
N VAL A 132 11.79 10.12 -17.19
CA VAL A 132 11.44 11.28 -16.37
C VAL A 132 11.16 10.79 -14.94
N LEU A 133 11.92 11.31 -13.99
CA LEU A 133 11.80 11.03 -12.56
C LEU A 133 11.19 12.22 -11.84
N GLU A 134 10.63 11.97 -10.67
CA GLU A 134 10.09 13.01 -9.80
C GLU A 134 10.78 12.94 -8.44
N ALA A 135 11.42 14.04 -8.04
CA ALA A 135 11.94 14.23 -6.69
C ALA A 135 10.85 14.94 -5.86
N THR A 136 10.41 14.32 -4.79
CA THR A 136 9.36 14.87 -3.92
C THR A 136 9.71 14.70 -2.46
N THR A 137 9.27 15.65 -1.61
CA THR A 137 9.41 15.55 -0.16
C THR A 137 8.37 16.41 0.55
N THR A 138 8.08 16.04 1.79
CA THR A 138 7.27 16.85 2.69
C THR A 138 8.08 18.03 3.23
N ILE A 139 7.42 19.17 3.36
CA ILE A 139 7.96 20.42 3.89
C ILE A 139 6.96 21.02 4.88
N ILE A 140 7.40 21.95 5.71
CA ILE A 140 6.54 22.60 6.70
C ILE A 140 6.14 23.97 6.17
N PRO A 141 4.83 24.24 6.02
CA PRO A 141 4.35 25.56 5.58
C PRO A 141 4.88 26.70 6.46
N ASN A 142 5.20 27.83 5.80
CA ASN A 142 5.84 29.03 6.38
C ASN A 142 7.31 28.85 6.84
N GLU A 143 7.91 27.68 6.66
CA GLU A 143 9.34 27.50 6.86
C GLU A 143 10.10 27.82 5.56
N THR A 144 11.29 28.42 5.71
CA THR A 144 12.16 28.71 4.54
C THR A 144 13.12 27.54 4.35
N TYR A 145 13.16 27.05 3.11
CA TYR A 145 14.02 25.95 2.66
C TYR A 145 15.08 26.43 1.71
N GLN A 146 16.27 25.87 1.84
CA GLN A 146 17.36 25.97 0.90
C GLN A 146 17.39 24.71 0.04
N VAL A 147 17.39 24.92 -1.28
CA VAL A 147 17.52 23.87 -2.31
C VAL A 147 18.85 24.02 -2.99
N LYS A 148 19.56 22.91 -3.14
CA LYS A 148 20.83 22.82 -3.83
C LYS A 148 20.81 21.64 -4.79
N LEU A 149 20.70 21.95 -6.09
CA LEU A 149 20.94 20.96 -7.13
C LEU A 149 22.42 20.96 -7.42
N VAL A 150 23.03 19.80 -7.30
CA VAL A 150 24.47 19.67 -7.50
C VAL A 150 24.76 18.40 -8.28
N ILE A 151 25.58 18.53 -9.33
CA ILE A 151 26.14 17.43 -10.10
C ILE A 151 27.66 17.55 -10.06
N ALA A 152 28.34 16.45 -9.89
CA ALA A 152 29.80 16.41 -9.79
C ALA A 152 30.34 15.06 -10.27
N ASP A 153 31.52 15.11 -10.87
CA ASP A 153 32.27 13.90 -11.19
C ASP A 153 32.70 13.15 -9.93
N GLU A 154 32.75 11.82 -9.97
CA GLU A 154 33.23 10.98 -8.88
C GLU A 154 34.61 10.40 -9.21
N GLN A 155 35.61 10.67 -8.36
CA GLN A 155 36.99 10.13 -8.42
C GLN A 155 37.82 10.55 -9.63
N ASN A 156 37.24 10.88 -10.76
CA ASN A 156 37.93 11.32 -11.97
C ASN A 156 37.03 12.28 -12.75
N TYR A 157 37.62 13.06 -13.62
CA TYR A 157 36.98 14.15 -14.40
C TYR A 157 36.56 13.70 -15.81
N ARG A 158 36.36 12.42 -16.03
CA ARG A 158 36.00 11.89 -17.33
C ARG A 158 34.52 11.57 -17.39
N TYR A 159 33.92 11.83 -18.54
CA TYR A 159 32.55 11.49 -18.88
C TYR A 159 31.51 12.30 -18.09
N ASP A 160 31.15 13.41 -18.65
CA ASP A 160 30.22 14.36 -18.03
C ASP A 160 28.80 13.80 -17.85
N SER A 161 28.12 14.37 -16.88
CA SER A 161 26.69 14.14 -16.65
C SER A 161 25.92 15.46 -16.58
N ALA A 162 24.61 15.38 -16.79
CA ALA A 162 23.71 16.50 -16.70
C ALA A 162 22.35 16.15 -16.12
N VAL A 163 21.71 17.13 -15.51
CA VAL A 163 20.32 17.06 -15.09
C VAL A 163 19.49 18.06 -15.88
N PHE A 164 18.42 17.59 -16.49
CA PHE A 164 17.44 18.40 -17.20
C PHE A 164 16.19 18.52 -16.35
N LEU A 165 15.89 19.73 -15.90
CA LEU A 165 14.66 20.03 -15.16
C LEU A 165 13.53 20.32 -16.14
N GLU A 166 12.36 19.75 -15.91
CA GLU A 166 11.17 20.09 -16.66
C GLU A 166 10.70 21.49 -16.29
N ALA A 167 10.52 22.35 -17.29
CA ALA A 167 10.05 23.70 -17.07
C ALA A 167 8.66 23.71 -16.40
N GLY A 168 8.52 24.48 -15.32
CA GLY A 168 7.27 24.54 -14.54
C GLY A 168 6.97 23.32 -13.70
N SER A 169 7.94 22.41 -13.51
CA SER A 169 7.76 21.23 -12.65
C SER A 169 8.00 21.50 -11.16
N PHE A 170 8.56 22.65 -10.81
CA PHE A 170 8.58 23.07 -9.40
C PHE A 170 7.16 23.36 -8.97
N LYS A 171 6.63 22.47 -8.15
CA LYS A 171 5.26 22.56 -7.64
C LYS A 171 5.25 22.38 -6.14
N LEU A 172 4.37 23.12 -5.51
CA LEU A 172 4.01 22.96 -4.11
C LEU A 172 2.65 22.27 -4.09
N PHE A 173 2.53 21.21 -3.31
CA PHE A 173 1.31 20.43 -3.21
C PHE A 173 0.79 20.44 -1.78
N THR A 174 -0.51 20.50 -1.66
CA THR A 174 -1.24 20.21 -0.43
C THR A 174 -1.43 18.70 -0.32
N ASN A 175 -0.96 18.13 0.77
CA ASN A 175 -1.05 16.70 1.02
C ASN A 175 -2.46 16.33 1.51
N LEU A 176 -3.18 15.55 0.73
CA LEU A 176 -4.50 15.01 1.11
C LEU A 176 -4.44 13.61 1.74
N GLY A 177 -3.23 13.10 2.01
CA GLY A 177 -2.99 11.74 2.46
C GLY A 177 -2.71 10.78 1.31
N ASP A 178 -2.46 9.52 1.67
CA ASP A 178 -2.15 8.45 0.71
C ASP A 178 -3.40 7.99 -0.05
N ASP A 179 -3.21 7.58 -1.30
CA ASP A 179 -4.27 6.97 -2.10
C ASP A 179 -4.89 5.77 -1.39
N ARG A 180 -6.21 5.62 -1.52
CA ARG A 180 -7.02 4.53 -0.96
C ARG A 180 -7.43 3.58 -2.08
N LEU A 181 -6.68 2.51 -2.29
CA LEU A 181 -6.80 1.67 -3.49
C LEU A 181 -7.22 0.24 -3.15
N LEU A 182 -8.15 -0.31 -3.93
CA LEU A 182 -8.52 -1.73 -3.85
C LEU A 182 -7.29 -2.64 -4.02
N THR A 183 -6.38 -2.28 -4.94
CA THR A 183 -5.18 -3.06 -5.24
C THR A 183 -4.11 -3.05 -4.15
N GLN A 184 -4.22 -2.11 -3.20
CA GLN A 184 -3.30 -2.00 -2.06
C GLN A 184 -3.90 -2.53 -0.75
N GLY A 185 -5.16 -2.98 -0.78
CA GLY A 185 -5.86 -3.48 0.41
C GLY A 185 -6.16 -2.39 1.44
N ASN A 186 -6.27 -1.11 1.01
CA ASN A 186 -6.52 0.05 1.87
C ASN A 186 -7.68 0.93 1.39
N ALA A 187 -8.50 0.44 0.45
CA ALA A 187 -9.72 1.14 0.03
C ALA A 187 -10.68 1.36 1.21
N LEU A 188 -11.51 2.38 1.12
CA LEU A 188 -12.57 2.61 2.10
C LEU A 188 -13.67 1.55 1.96
N CYS A 189 -14.37 1.28 3.04
CA CYS A 189 -15.50 0.36 2.99
C CYS A 189 -16.79 1.07 2.56
N GLU A 190 -17.68 0.35 1.90
CA GLU A 190 -19.00 0.87 1.53
C GLU A 190 -19.74 1.40 2.76
N GLY A 191 -20.16 2.67 2.68
CA GLY A 191 -20.79 3.39 3.77
C GLY A 191 -19.86 4.23 4.64
N ASP A 192 -18.55 4.08 4.50
CA ASP A 192 -17.58 4.93 5.19
C ASP A 192 -17.50 6.32 4.56
N SER A 193 -17.03 7.28 5.35
CA SER A 193 -16.67 8.61 4.88
C SER A 193 -15.24 8.95 5.27
N LEU A 194 -14.56 9.75 4.45
CA LEU A 194 -13.22 10.26 4.72
C LEU A 194 -13.25 11.79 4.66
N GLU A 195 -12.74 12.43 5.69
CA GLU A 195 -12.50 13.88 5.65
C GLU A 195 -11.12 14.14 5.03
N LEU A 196 -11.10 14.84 3.90
CA LEU A 196 -9.91 15.38 3.27
C LEU A 196 -9.66 16.76 3.86
N ASN A 197 -8.42 17.05 4.25
CA ASN A 197 -8.04 18.33 4.84
C ASN A 197 -6.92 18.98 4.02
N ALA A 198 -7.24 20.12 3.41
CA ALA A 198 -6.34 20.93 2.59
C ALA A 198 -5.92 22.22 3.31
N PHE A 199 -6.06 22.28 4.63
CA PHE A 199 -5.79 23.51 5.38
C PHE A 199 -4.33 23.96 5.20
N GLU A 200 -4.17 25.19 4.72
CA GLU A 200 -2.90 25.91 4.67
C GLU A 200 -2.97 27.18 5.52
N PRO A 201 -1.92 27.54 6.28
CA PRO A 201 -1.91 28.76 7.08
C PRO A 201 -2.00 30.02 6.21
N GLY A 202 -2.76 31.00 6.68
CA GLY A 202 -2.97 32.29 6.00
C GLY A 202 -4.39 32.45 5.47
N LEU A 203 -4.66 33.55 4.73
CA LEU A 203 -5.90 33.72 4.01
C LEU A 203 -5.82 32.92 2.71
N THR A 204 -6.64 31.89 2.62
CA THR A 204 -6.68 30.95 1.51
C THR A 204 -8.09 30.83 0.95
N ALA A 205 -8.20 30.62 -0.35
CA ALA A 205 -9.42 30.19 -1.00
C ALA A 205 -9.24 28.76 -1.52
N TYR A 206 -10.26 27.95 -1.36
CA TYR A 206 -10.26 26.55 -1.77
C TYR A 206 -11.31 26.32 -2.82
N GLN A 207 -11.06 25.42 -3.77
CA GLN A 207 -12.05 24.87 -4.68
C GLN A 207 -11.78 23.38 -4.87
N TRP A 208 -12.78 22.56 -4.55
CA TRP A 208 -12.71 21.13 -4.69
C TRP A 208 -13.24 20.64 -6.02
N PHE A 209 -12.64 19.56 -6.52
CA PHE A 209 -13.01 18.88 -7.75
C PHE A 209 -13.14 17.38 -7.51
N ARG A 210 -14.00 16.72 -8.28
CA ARG A 210 -14.09 15.27 -8.36
C ARG A 210 -14.03 14.84 -9.82
N ASN A 211 -13.09 13.95 -10.15
CA ASN A 211 -12.86 13.46 -11.50
C ASN A 211 -12.66 14.60 -12.53
N GLY A 212 -11.96 15.65 -12.12
CA GLY A 212 -11.72 16.84 -12.94
C GLY A 212 -12.90 17.80 -13.09
N LEU A 213 -14.03 17.54 -12.41
CA LEU A 213 -15.20 18.43 -12.41
C LEU A 213 -15.30 19.17 -11.08
N GLU A 214 -15.51 20.48 -11.15
CA GLU A 214 -15.73 21.32 -9.99
C GLU A 214 -16.92 20.81 -9.15
N ILE A 215 -16.76 20.78 -7.82
CA ILE A 215 -17.84 20.51 -6.87
C ILE A 215 -18.41 21.86 -6.43
N PRO A 216 -19.62 22.25 -6.91
CA PRO A 216 -20.12 23.57 -6.69
C PRO A 216 -20.36 23.90 -5.22
N GLY A 217 -19.75 25.00 -4.75
CA GLY A 217 -19.93 25.51 -3.40
C GLY A 217 -19.00 24.88 -2.35
N GLU A 218 -18.18 23.90 -2.72
CA GLU A 218 -17.19 23.30 -1.81
C GLU A 218 -15.90 24.13 -1.82
N THR A 219 -15.87 25.12 -0.92
CA THR A 219 -14.81 26.12 -0.79
C THR A 219 -14.20 26.18 0.61
N ASN A 220 -14.46 25.17 1.44
CA ASN A 220 -13.84 25.04 2.76
C ASN A 220 -12.47 24.33 2.67
N ALA A 221 -11.65 24.52 3.70
CA ALA A 221 -10.36 23.84 3.83
C ALA A 221 -10.49 22.31 3.92
N SER A 222 -11.61 21.81 4.44
CA SER A 222 -11.90 20.38 4.48
C SER A 222 -13.12 20.02 3.65
N TYR A 223 -13.11 18.80 3.10
CA TYR A 223 -14.21 18.22 2.35
C TYR A 223 -14.38 16.75 2.73
N THR A 224 -15.61 16.36 3.08
CA THR A 224 -15.92 14.97 3.45
C THR A 224 -16.44 14.21 2.23
N ILE A 225 -15.79 13.10 1.91
CA ILE A 225 -16.11 12.23 0.79
C ILE A 225 -16.77 10.93 1.25
N ASN A 226 -17.63 10.36 0.42
CA ASN A 226 -18.34 9.10 0.62
C ASN A 226 -18.52 8.28 -0.67
N GLU A 227 -17.82 8.63 -1.73
CA GLU A 227 -17.90 7.98 -3.02
C GLU A 227 -16.50 7.85 -3.64
N ALA A 228 -16.28 6.81 -4.46
CA ALA A 228 -15.03 6.61 -5.18
C ALA A 228 -14.78 7.73 -6.20
N GLY A 229 -13.51 8.07 -6.40
CA GLY A 229 -13.10 9.04 -7.39
C GLY A 229 -11.72 9.61 -7.18
N ILE A 230 -11.30 10.43 -8.13
CA ILE A 230 -10.13 11.31 -8.00
C ILE A 230 -10.64 12.62 -7.39
N TYR A 231 -10.15 12.94 -6.21
CA TYR A 231 -10.43 14.22 -5.56
C TYR A 231 -9.23 15.12 -5.68
N GLU A 232 -9.50 16.36 -6.05
CA GLU A 232 -8.48 17.38 -6.23
C GLU A 232 -8.93 18.66 -5.52
N VAL A 233 -7.99 19.43 -5.01
CA VAL A 233 -8.23 20.75 -4.44
C VAL A 233 -7.29 21.75 -5.06
N GLU A 234 -7.78 22.90 -5.45
CA GLU A 234 -6.99 24.09 -5.77
C GLU A 234 -7.03 25.02 -4.55
N VAL A 235 -5.84 25.41 -4.09
CA VAL A 235 -5.65 26.32 -2.95
C VAL A 235 -5.02 27.59 -3.47
N THR A 236 -5.70 28.72 -3.31
CA THR A 236 -5.17 30.04 -3.69
C THR A 236 -4.82 30.84 -2.45
N LEU A 237 -3.59 31.26 -2.33
CA LEU A 237 -3.02 32.01 -1.20
C LEU A 237 -3.13 33.53 -1.43
N GLU A 238 -2.91 34.34 -0.36
CA GLU A 238 -3.03 35.83 -0.38
C GLU A 238 -2.27 36.51 -1.53
N ASN A 239 -1.12 35.96 -1.91
CA ASN A 239 -0.25 36.51 -2.97
C ASN A 239 -0.61 35.97 -4.36
N ASN A 240 -1.76 35.36 -4.53
CA ASN A 240 -2.20 34.61 -5.72
C ASN A 240 -1.28 33.42 -6.12
N CYS A 241 -0.42 32.97 -5.23
CA CYS A 241 0.24 31.68 -5.41
C CYS A 241 -0.78 30.55 -5.31
N GLN A 242 -0.58 29.49 -6.07
CA GLN A 242 -1.48 28.35 -6.10
C GLN A 242 -0.74 27.09 -5.64
N SER A 243 -1.44 26.28 -4.86
CA SER A 243 -1.09 24.90 -4.54
C SER A 243 -2.24 24.01 -5.00
N SER A 244 -1.97 22.73 -5.18
CA SER A 244 -3.00 21.74 -5.48
C SER A 244 -2.75 20.45 -4.72
N GLY A 245 -3.82 19.81 -4.25
CA GLY A 245 -3.78 18.47 -3.67
C GLY A 245 -4.55 17.50 -4.55
N ARG A 246 -4.16 16.23 -4.51
CA ARG A 246 -4.86 15.15 -5.22
C ARG A 246 -4.77 13.86 -4.44
N ILE A 247 -5.88 13.12 -4.40
CA ILE A 247 -5.98 11.78 -3.83
C ILE A 247 -6.91 10.93 -4.69
N LEU A 248 -6.55 9.66 -4.90
CA LEU A 248 -7.41 8.66 -5.51
C LEU A 248 -8.03 7.79 -4.41
N VAL A 249 -9.36 7.66 -4.45
CA VAL A 249 -10.11 6.90 -3.44
C VAL A 249 -11.01 5.88 -4.12
N ASP A 250 -10.76 4.60 -3.82
CA ASP A 250 -11.62 3.47 -4.15
C ASP A 250 -12.46 3.08 -2.93
N TYR A 251 -13.59 2.42 -3.19
CA TYR A 251 -14.44 1.80 -2.16
C TYR A 251 -14.54 0.30 -2.40
N SER A 252 -14.36 -0.46 -1.34
CA SER A 252 -14.56 -1.90 -1.30
C SER A 252 -15.99 -2.20 -0.83
N ILE A 253 -16.63 -3.13 -1.51
CA ILE A 253 -17.94 -3.66 -1.08
C ILE A 253 -17.75 -4.44 0.23
N ASN A 254 -18.67 -4.26 1.18
CA ASN A 254 -18.66 -5.06 2.40
C ASN A 254 -18.89 -6.54 2.10
N PRO A 255 -18.32 -7.48 2.89
CA PRO A 255 -18.51 -8.91 2.71
C PRO A 255 -19.97 -9.31 2.59
N ASN A 256 -20.34 -9.99 1.50
CA ASN A 256 -21.68 -10.53 1.31
C ASN A 256 -21.75 -11.92 1.97
N ILE A 257 -22.29 -11.97 3.17
CA ILE A 257 -22.32 -13.15 4.04
C ILE A 257 -23.73 -13.65 4.28
N VAL A 258 -23.83 -14.91 4.78
CA VAL A 258 -25.12 -15.55 5.07
C VAL A 258 -25.13 -16.00 6.53
N ASN A 259 -26.21 -15.66 7.25
CA ASN A 259 -26.47 -16.24 8.57
C ASN A 259 -26.68 -17.75 8.43
N THR A 260 -26.17 -18.52 9.38
CA THR A 260 -26.22 -19.99 9.30
C THR A 260 -26.64 -20.63 10.61
N VAL A 261 -26.88 -21.94 10.55
CA VAL A 261 -27.30 -22.76 11.69
C VAL A 261 -26.36 -23.95 11.80
N LEU A 262 -25.83 -24.19 12.99
CA LEU A 262 -25.18 -25.44 13.33
C LEU A 262 -26.16 -26.31 14.13
N LYS A 263 -26.16 -27.61 13.87
CA LYS A 263 -27.05 -28.58 14.56
C LYS A 263 -26.22 -29.71 15.15
N GLU A 264 -26.38 -29.92 16.43
CA GLU A 264 -25.74 -31.03 17.15
C GLU A 264 -26.75 -31.83 17.99
N CYS A 265 -26.38 -33.07 18.31
CA CYS A 265 -27.20 -33.94 19.16
C CYS A 265 -26.81 -33.76 20.63
N ASP A 266 -27.82 -33.60 21.48
CA ASP A 266 -27.66 -33.65 22.91
C ASP A 266 -28.07 -35.05 23.40
N PHE A 267 -27.09 -35.81 23.89
CA PHE A 267 -27.31 -37.22 24.27
C PHE A 267 -27.87 -37.40 25.68
N ASP A 268 -27.63 -36.49 26.59
CA ASP A 268 -28.11 -36.54 27.96
C ASP A 268 -29.33 -35.64 28.23
N MET A 269 -29.73 -34.88 27.23
CA MET A 269 -30.91 -34.01 27.20
C MET A 269 -30.89 -32.90 28.27
N ASP A 270 -29.72 -32.39 28.59
CA ASP A 270 -29.55 -31.31 29.55
C ASP A 270 -29.59 -29.90 28.90
N GLY A 271 -29.66 -29.81 27.56
CA GLY A 271 -29.69 -28.58 26.77
C GLY A 271 -28.31 -28.03 26.48
N ILE A 272 -27.24 -28.75 26.78
CA ILE A 272 -25.85 -28.35 26.60
C ILE A 272 -25.11 -29.37 25.73
N THR A 273 -24.47 -28.92 24.66
CA THR A 273 -23.68 -29.82 23.84
C THR A 273 -22.47 -29.05 23.22
N GLU A 274 -21.54 -29.78 22.60
CA GLU A 274 -20.34 -29.21 21.99
C GLU A 274 -20.55 -28.99 20.51
N PHE A 275 -20.17 -27.81 20.00
CA PHE A 275 -20.26 -27.42 18.60
C PHE A 275 -18.86 -27.09 18.05
N ASN A 276 -18.56 -27.54 16.85
CA ASN A 276 -17.43 -26.98 16.07
C ASN A 276 -17.93 -25.76 15.29
N LEU A 277 -17.66 -24.56 15.81
CA LEU A 277 -18.11 -23.31 15.18
C LEU A 277 -17.49 -23.12 13.75
N ASN A 278 -16.31 -23.72 13.51
CA ASN A 278 -15.64 -23.59 12.22
C ASN A 278 -16.42 -24.26 11.06
N ASP A 279 -17.30 -25.18 11.37
CA ASP A 279 -18.18 -25.84 10.37
C ASP A 279 -19.24 -24.89 9.79
N ALA A 280 -19.43 -23.73 10.43
CA ALA A 280 -20.28 -22.65 9.90
C ALA A 280 -19.61 -21.85 8.77
N ILE A 281 -18.26 -21.77 8.73
CA ILE A 281 -17.52 -20.86 7.85
C ILE A 281 -17.87 -21.05 6.36
N PRO A 282 -17.88 -22.27 5.79
CA PRO A 282 -18.20 -22.46 4.37
C PRO A 282 -19.57 -21.92 3.96
N ASN A 283 -20.55 -22.02 4.87
CA ASN A 283 -21.91 -21.53 4.64
C ASN A 283 -21.97 -20.00 4.77
N ILE A 284 -21.24 -19.42 5.75
CA ILE A 284 -21.20 -17.97 5.98
C ILE A 284 -20.62 -17.27 4.77
N VAL A 285 -19.44 -17.71 4.29
CA VAL A 285 -18.73 -17.05 3.16
C VAL A 285 -19.34 -17.41 1.80
N ASN A 286 -20.25 -18.35 1.73
CA ASN A 286 -21.00 -18.76 0.54
C ASN A 286 -20.10 -18.99 -0.70
N GLY A 287 -18.91 -19.58 -0.48
CA GLY A 287 -17.94 -19.93 -1.53
C GLY A 287 -17.06 -18.77 -2.00
N ASP A 288 -17.15 -17.59 -1.41
CA ASP A 288 -16.23 -16.49 -1.71
C ASP A 288 -14.89 -16.68 -0.98
N SER A 289 -13.84 -16.99 -1.76
CA SER A 289 -12.48 -17.24 -1.25
C SER A 289 -11.72 -15.98 -0.82
N ASN A 290 -12.25 -14.78 -1.11
CA ASN A 290 -11.63 -13.51 -0.69
C ASN A 290 -12.11 -13.07 0.69
N LEU A 291 -13.04 -13.84 1.30
CA LEU A 291 -13.52 -13.60 2.64
C LEU A 291 -12.79 -14.47 3.65
N SER A 292 -12.48 -13.90 4.80
CA SER A 292 -11.83 -14.58 5.91
C SER A 292 -12.58 -14.36 7.20
N LEU A 293 -12.60 -15.40 8.07
CA LEU A 293 -13.05 -15.28 9.44
C LEU A 293 -11.93 -14.66 10.28
N ASP A 294 -12.25 -13.58 11.00
CA ASP A 294 -11.35 -13.06 12.03
C ASP A 294 -11.49 -13.90 13.30
N ASN A 295 -12.69 -13.94 13.87
CA ASN A 295 -13.02 -14.70 15.07
C ASN A 295 -14.54 -14.90 15.22
N PHE A 296 -14.92 -15.75 16.20
CA PHE A 296 -16.27 -15.86 16.73
C PHE A 296 -16.40 -15.09 18.05
N PHE A 297 -17.60 -14.59 18.34
CA PHE A 297 -17.90 -13.76 19.53
C PHE A 297 -19.25 -14.13 20.14
N LEU A 298 -19.38 -13.90 21.47
CA LEU A 298 -20.63 -14.18 22.19
C LEU A 298 -21.66 -13.05 22.05
N THR A 299 -21.22 -11.83 21.72
CA THR A 299 -22.10 -10.67 21.55
C THR A 299 -21.77 -9.92 20.24
N LEU A 300 -22.77 -9.27 19.67
CA LEU A 300 -22.59 -8.43 18.49
C LEU A 300 -21.58 -7.30 18.76
N LEU A 301 -21.66 -6.67 19.94
CA LEU A 301 -20.76 -5.59 20.31
C LEU A 301 -19.28 -6.05 20.39
N ASP A 302 -19.03 -7.24 20.95
CA ASP A 302 -17.67 -7.80 20.98
C ASP A 302 -17.15 -8.09 19.55
N ALA A 303 -18.04 -8.56 18.66
CA ALA A 303 -17.72 -8.78 17.26
C ALA A 303 -17.41 -7.46 16.51
N GLU A 304 -18.20 -6.40 16.74
CA GLU A 304 -17.97 -5.08 16.16
C GLU A 304 -16.63 -4.48 16.61
N LEU A 305 -16.34 -4.59 17.91
CA LEU A 305 -15.13 -4.02 18.50
C LEU A 305 -13.91 -4.94 18.41
N ASN A 306 -14.07 -6.18 17.93
CA ASN A 306 -13.05 -7.24 17.89
C ASN A 306 -12.36 -7.47 19.26
N ILE A 307 -13.18 -7.61 20.31
CA ILE A 307 -12.71 -7.86 21.68
C ILE A 307 -13.37 -9.12 22.24
N ASN A 308 -12.76 -9.77 23.23
CA ASN A 308 -13.27 -10.97 23.88
C ASN A 308 -13.64 -12.12 22.92
N PRO A 309 -12.77 -12.52 21.98
CA PRO A 309 -13.09 -13.57 21.03
C PRO A 309 -13.28 -14.94 21.73
N VAL A 310 -14.07 -15.81 21.12
CA VAL A 310 -14.18 -17.21 21.53
C VAL A 310 -12.85 -17.92 21.30
N THR A 311 -12.29 -18.57 22.32
CA THR A 311 -10.95 -19.18 22.28
C THR A 311 -10.95 -20.67 21.94
N ASN A 312 -12.10 -21.31 21.95
CA ASN A 312 -12.31 -22.77 21.75
C ASN A 312 -13.35 -23.01 20.64
N SER A 313 -13.17 -22.40 19.47
CA SER A 313 -14.14 -22.46 18.37
C SER A 313 -14.33 -23.87 17.78
N ASP A 314 -13.37 -24.75 17.90
CA ASP A 314 -13.42 -26.15 17.45
C ASP A 314 -14.17 -27.08 18.43
N SER A 315 -14.37 -26.65 19.67
CA SER A 315 -15.06 -27.41 20.73
C SER A 315 -15.85 -26.48 21.68
N PHE A 316 -16.67 -25.62 21.08
CA PHE A 316 -17.47 -24.66 21.84
C PHE A 316 -18.68 -25.31 22.49
N GLN A 317 -18.80 -25.18 23.81
CA GLN A 317 -19.97 -25.62 24.54
C GLN A 317 -20.97 -24.45 24.66
N ASN A 318 -22.21 -24.65 24.21
CA ASN A 318 -23.26 -23.65 24.40
C ASN A 318 -23.61 -23.50 25.91
N THR A 319 -24.14 -22.34 26.26
CA THR A 319 -24.54 -22.04 27.64
C THR A 319 -26.06 -21.96 27.82
N VAL A 320 -26.79 -21.86 26.73
CA VAL A 320 -28.26 -21.85 26.67
C VAL A 320 -28.71 -22.49 25.36
N GLU A 321 -29.92 -23.05 25.35
CA GLU A 321 -30.57 -23.51 24.11
C GLU A 321 -30.69 -22.37 23.10
N ASP A 322 -30.62 -22.67 21.80
CA ASP A 322 -30.76 -21.74 20.71
C ASP A 322 -29.78 -20.52 20.76
N GLN A 323 -28.62 -20.70 21.39
CA GLN A 323 -27.61 -19.65 21.49
C GLN A 323 -27.17 -19.13 20.13
N ILE A 324 -27.02 -17.81 20.02
CA ILE A 324 -26.47 -17.17 18.83
C ILE A 324 -25.01 -16.80 19.10
N ILE A 325 -24.14 -17.13 18.15
CA ILE A 325 -22.72 -16.75 18.10
C ILE A 325 -22.56 -15.81 16.91
N PHE A 326 -21.66 -14.83 17.02
CA PHE A 326 -21.40 -13.85 15.99
C PHE A 326 -20.05 -14.15 15.33
N ALA A 327 -20.04 -14.36 14.01
CA ALA A 327 -18.84 -14.58 13.22
C ALA A 327 -18.45 -13.28 12.53
N ARG A 328 -17.25 -12.77 12.84
CA ARG A 328 -16.67 -11.57 12.23
C ARG A 328 -15.93 -11.95 10.95
N ILE A 329 -16.40 -11.46 9.81
CA ILE A 329 -15.87 -11.78 8.48
C ILE A 329 -15.31 -10.50 7.85
N THR A 330 -14.10 -10.58 7.31
CA THR A 330 -13.42 -9.48 6.60
C THR A 330 -13.03 -9.87 5.19
N ASN A 331 -12.85 -8.88 4.33
CA ASN A 331 -12.25 -9.03 3.01
C ASN A 331 -10.82 -8.47 2.96
N ASP A 332 -10.15 -8.54 1.80
CA ASP A 332 -8.77 -8.07 1.59
C ASP A 332 -8.56 -6.57 1.86
N ASN A 333 -9.62 -5.78 1.90
CA ASN A 333 -9.59 -4.34 2.26
C ASN A 333 -9.99 -4.08 3.72
N ASN A 334 -10.07 -5.12 4.55
CA ASN A 334 -10.49 -5.08 5.94
C ASN A 334 -11.94 -4.59 6.16
N CYS A 335 -12.77 -4.61 5.13
CA CYS A 335 -14.19 -4.31 5.28
C CYS A 335 -14.89 -5.46 5.98
N LEU A 336 -15.80 -5.11 6.89
CA LEU A 336 -16.39 -5.98 7.87
C LEU A 336 -17.85 -6.30 7.57
N SER A 337 -18.23 -7.56 7.79
CA SER A 337 -19.62 -7.98 8.01
C SER A 337 -19.68 -9.02 9.15
N ILE A 338 -20.79 -9.09 9.85
CA ILE A 338 -20.98 -10.01 10.98
C ILE A 338 -22.16 -10.92 10.69
N ALA A 339 -21.91 -12.24 10.68
CA ALA A 339 -22.95 -13.27 10.54
C ALA A 339 -23.40 -13.79 11.89
N GLU A 340 -24.70 -14.10 11.98
CA GLU A 340 -25.25 -14.85 13.09
C GLU A 340 -25.14 -16.36 12.81
N VAL A 341 -24.62 -17.11 13.76
CA VAL A 341 -24.57 -18.57 13.79
C VAL A 341 -25.48 -19.04 14.91
N GLN A 342 -26.63 -19.58 14.55
CA GLN A 342 -27.55 -20.16 15.52
C GLN A 342 -27.14 -21.60 15.88
N LEU A 343 -26.99 -21.90 17.14
CA LEU A 343 -26.66 -23.22 17.64
C LEU A 343 -27.96 -23.96 18.01
N LEU A 344 -28.36 -24.92 17.21
CA LEU A 344 -29.56 -25.72 17.46
C LEU A 344 -29.20 -27.11 18.01
N ILE A 345 -29.90 -27.50 19.05
CA ILE A 345 -29.81 -28.83 19.62
C ILE A 345 -30.91 -29.72 19.02
N SER A 346 -30.51 -30.87 18.49
CA SER A 346 -31.45 -31.85 17.98
C SER A 346 -31.94 -32.75 19.14
N THR A 347 -33.21 -32.66 19.43
CA THR A 347 -33.88 -33.51 20.43
C THR A 347 -34.57 -34.69 19.78
N ALA A 348 -34.15 -35.10 18.59
CA ALA A 348 -34.75 -36.24 17.91
C ALA A 348 -34.52 -37.54 18.72
N VAL A 349 -35.52 -38.02 19.41
CA VAL A 349 -35.50 -39.30 20.07
C VAL A 349 -35.91 -40.36 19.06
N ILE A 350 -34.97 -41.22 18.67
CA ILE A 350 -35.27 -42.38 17.86
C ILE A 350 -35.84 -43.46 18.83
N ASN A 351 -37.15 -43.61 18.81
CA ASN A 351 -37.81 -44.66 19.57
C ASN A 351 -37.80 -46.01 18.81
N ILE A 352 -36.77 -46.81 19.06
CA ILE A 352 -36.77 -48.20 18.57
C ILE A 352 -37.54 -49.06 19.53
N ALA A 353 -38.70 -49.52 19.11
CA ALA A 353 -39.62 -50.27 20.00
C ALA A 353 -39.03 -51.57 20.52
N SER A 354 -38.23 -52.29 19.81
CA SER A 354 -37.33 -53.39 20.20
C SER A 354 -36.83 -54.12 18.93
N PHE A 355 -35.58 -54.54 18.98
CA PHE A 355 -35.06 -55.45 17.97
C PHE A 355 -35.26 -56.88 18.47
N LYS A 356 -35.95 -57.71 17.70
CA LYS A 356 -36.25 -59.10 18.09
C LYS A 356 -35.74 -60.04 17.02
N GLN A 357 -34.94 -61.00 17.42
CA GLN A 357 -34.47 -62.07 16.56
C GLN A 357 -34.73 -63.39 17.29
N CYS A 358 -35.11 -64.41 16.52
CA CYS A 358 -35.27 -65.76 17.07
C CYS A 358 -33.90 -66.34 17.40
N ASP A 359 -33.83 -67.16 18.44
CA ASP A 359 -32.66 -67.96 18.76
C ASP A 359 -32.25 -68.85 17.58
N ASP A 360 -30.98 -69.17 17.45
CA ASP A 360 -30.46 -70.01 16.37
C ASP A 360 -30.89 -71.50 16.60
N GLU A 361 -30.29 -72.46 15.82
CA GLU A 361 -30.59 -73.86 15.93
C GLU A 361 -30.23 -74.49 17.32
N GLN A 362 -29.38 -73.80 18.10
CA GLN A 362 -29.08 -74.16 19.49
C GLN A 362 -29.87 -73.23 20.39
N VAL A 363 -30.99 -73.72 20.94
CA VAL A 363 -31.88 -72.94 21.83
C VAL A 363 -31.19 -72.72 23.20
N ASP A 364 -30.19 -71.84 23.25
CA ASP A 364 -29.39 -71.54 24.42
C ASP A 364 -29.60 -70.13 24.97
N GLY A 365 -30.42 -69.27 24.31
CA GLY A 365 -30.74 -67.91 24.68
C GLY A 365 -29.75 -66.89 24.14
N PHE A 366 -28.84 -67.28 23.22
CA PHE A 366 -27.92 -66.39 22.53
C PHE A 366 -28.11 -66.45 21.05
N THR A 367 -28.10 -65.32 20.38
CA THR A 367 -28.13 -65.20 18.92
C THR A 367 -27.29 -64.05 18.43
N GLU A 368 -26.74 -64.15 17.23
CA GLU A 368 -26.00 -63.05 16.61
C GLU A 368 -26.98 -62.09 15.92
N PHE A 369 -26.93 -60.80 16.28
CA PHE A 369 -27.64 -59.74 15.57
C PHE A 369 -26.78 -59.23 14.41
N VAL A 370 -27.36 -59.18 13.22
CA VAL A 370 -26.74 -58.60 12.03
C VAL A 370 -26.81 -57.10 12.19
N THR A 371 -25.66 -56.46 12.36
CA THR A 371 -25.56 -54.99 12.54
C THR A 371 -26.12 -54.18 11.37
N GLN A 372 -26.16 -54.76 10.12
CA GLN A 372 -26.76 -54.13 8.96
C GLN A 372 -28.28 -53.97 9.11
N ASP A 373 -28.96 -54.99 9.71
CA ASP A 373 -30.41 -54.93 9.91
C ASP A 373 -30.80 -53.88 10.94
N ILE A 374 -29.88 -53.54 11.84
CA ILE A 374 -30.03 -52.45 12.79
C ILE A 374 -29.89 -51.10 12.07
N THR A 375 -28.87 -50.95 11.25
CA THR A 375 -28.62 -49.68 10.47
C THR A 375 -29.74 -49.42 9.46
N ASP A 376 -30.29 -50.45 8.79
CA ASP A 376 -31.37 -50.30 7.84
C ASP A 376 -32.71 -49.87 8.45
N THR A 377 -32.82 -49.98 9.80
CA THR A 377 -33.99 -49.52 10.54
C THR A 377 -33.92 -48.01 10.86
N PHE A 378 -32.75 -47.36 10.70
CA PHE A 378 -32.51 -45.95 10.92
C PHE A 378 -32.51 -45.07 9.65
N GLN A 379 -32.74 -45.65 8.47
CA GLN A 379 -32.97 -44.90 7.22
C GLN A 379 -34.47 -44.65 7.08
#